data_ea5a524d378a73e0fce5d7d7f7644ae3
#
_entry.id   ea5a524d378a73e0fce5d7d7f7644ae3
#
_cell.length_a   1.000
_cell.length_b   1.000
_cell.length_c   1.000
_cell.angle_alpha   90.00
_cell.angle_beta   90.00
_cell.angle_gamma   90.00
#
_symmetry.space_group_name_H-M   'P 1'
#
loop_
_entity.id
_entity.type
_entity.pdbx_description
1 polymer ?
#
loop_
_entity_poly.entity_id
_entity_poly.type
_entity_poly.pdbx_seq_one_letter_code
_entity_poly.pdbx_strand_id
1 'polypeptide(L)'
;EYNHKLGLKIEETKKALYALEPYEILQGDEVVDNSEEYQKEQAQEKAERIAMLKLTRGDVFRGLLLAKGITREQLRLQLEAMPTTTQEDVVKRELALIDFDEALDFYRGNTLIDTVGLALGLTTEQLDKFFETNDYHALINAEEVNNEDTTDIQNEVGE
;
A
#
# COMPACT_ATOMS: atom_id res chain seq x y z
N GLU A 1 -46.96 35.77 -1.35
CA GLU A 1 -45.75 36.03 -2.19
C GLU A 1 -44.45 35.61 -1.53
N TYR A 2 -44.22 35.93 -0.24
CA TYR A 2 -42.97 35.59 0.48
C TYR A 2 -42.74 34.08 0.57
N ASN A 3 -43.77 33.33 0.97
CA ASN A 3 -43.67 31.87 1.09
C ASN A 3 -43.45 31.16 -0.27
N HIS A 4 -43.98 31.73 -1.36
CA HIS A 4 -43.78 31.20 -2.71
C HIS A 4 -42.33 31.42 -3.18
N LYS A 5 -41.75 32.60 -2.93
CA LYS A 5 -40.33 32.88 -3.25
C LYS A 5 -39.39 32.05 -2.43
N LEU A 6 -39.69 31.81 -1.15
CA LEU A 6 -38.89 30.93 -0.30
C LEU A 6 -38.91 29.46 -0.79
N GLY A 7 -40.09 28.98 -1.20
CA GLY A 7 -40.27 27.66 -1.77
C GLY A 7 -39.46 27.47 -3.06
N LEU A 8 -39.47 28.44 -3.96
CA LEU A 8 -38.68 28.41 -5.19
C LEU A 8 -37.17 28.36 -4.90
N LYS A 9 -36.71 29.17 -3.94
CA LYS A 9 -35.29 29.18 -3.54
C LYS A 9 -34.85 27.83 -2.94
N ILE A 10 -35.69 27.18 -2.15
CA ILE A 10 -35.42 25.85 -1.60
C ILE A 10 -35.30 24.80 -2.73
N GLU A 11 -36.17 24.84 -3.73
CA GLU A 11 -36.13 23.92 -4.87
C GLU A 11 -34.89 24.13 -5.75
N GLU A 12 -34.48 25.38 -5.98
CA GLU A 12 -33.25 25.72 -6.70
C GLU A 12 -32.02 25.24 -5.94
N THR A 13 -31.97 25.44 -4.62
CA THR A 13 -30.86 24.93 -3.78
C THR A 13 -30.80 23.42 -3.79
N LYS A 14 -31.93 22.72 -3.71
CA LYS A 14 -31.99 21.27 -3.83
C LYS A 14 -31.47 20.79 -5.19
N LYS A 15 -31.87 21.42 -6.29
CA LYS A 15 -31.35 21.08 -7.62
C LYS A 15 -29.85 21.28 -7.73
N ALA A 16 -29.32 22.38 -7.15
CA ALA A 16 -27.89 22.63 -7.10
C ALA A 16 -27.14 21.53 -6.34
N LEU A 17 -27.66 21.14 -5.15
CA LEU A 17 -27.05 20.04 -4.36
C LEU A 17 -27.03 18.70 -5.09
N TYR A 18 -28.06 18.37 -5.87
CA TYR A 18 -28.09 17.13 -6.66
C TYR A 18 -27.20 17.15 -7.91
N ALA A 19 -26.79 18.35 -8.34
CA ALA A 19 -25.93 18.54 -9.52
C ALA A 19 -24.45 18.77 -9.16
N LEU A 20 -24.09 18.79 -7.85
CA LEU A 20 -22.71 18.95 -7.42
C LEU A 20 -21.90 17.70 -7.74
N GLU A 21 -20.71 17.91 -8.23
CA GLU A 21 -19.68 16.86 -8.28
C GLU A 21 -19.24 16.51 -6.85
N PRO A 22 -18.66 15.31 -6.62
CA PRO A 22 -18.27 14.87 -5.28
C PRO A 22 -17.33 15.81 -4.51
N TYR A 23 -16.58 16.64 -5.24
CA TYR A 23 -15.60 17.60 -4.69
C TYR A 23 -16.15 19.04 -4.59
N GLU A 24 -17.36 19.30 -5.06
CA GLU A 24 -17.99 20.61 -4.98
C GLU A 24 -18.80 20.74 -3.71
N ILE A 25 -18.69 21.88 -3.04
CA ILE A 25 -19.47 22.22 -1.84
C ILE A 25 -20.26 23.49 -2.04
N LEU A 26 -21.42 23.57 -1.41
CA LEU A 26 -22.26 24.77 -1.43
C LEU A 26 -21.93 25.63 -0.21
N GLN A 27 -21.36 26.82 -0.44
CA GLN A 27 -21.17 27.84 0.59
C GLN A 27 -22.15 29.00 0.39
N GLY A 28 -23.20 29.00 1.18
CA GLY A 28 -24.32 29.93 0.94
C GLY A 28 -25.08 29.58 -0.32
N ASP A 29 -25.03 30.45 -1.33
CA ASP A 29 -25.69 30.26 -2.64
C ASP A 29 -24.64 29.99 -3.75
N GLU A 30 -23.35 29.86 -3.41
CA GLU A 30 -22.25 29.65 -4.37
C GLU A 30 -21.71 28.22 -4.31
N VAL A 31 -21.46 27.65 -5.49
CA VAL A 31 -20.74 26.36 -5.63
C VAL A 31 -19.25 26.65 -5.60
N VAL A 32 -18.56 26.04 -4.64
CA VAL A 32 -17.11 26.21 -4.45
C VAL A 32 -16.43 24.91 -4.84
N ASP A 33 -15.40 25.01 -5.67
CA ASP A 33 -14.50 23.90 -6.00
C ASP A 33 -13.62 23.55 -4.80
N ASN A 34 -13.78 22.36 -4.26
CA ASN A 34 -13.01 21.79 -3.16
C ASN A 34 -12.21 20.56 -3.60
N SER A 35 -11.85 20.49 -4.89
CA SER A 35 -11.23 19.32 -5.48
C SER A 35 -9.91 18.95 -4.82
N GLU A 36 -9.08 19.93 -4.42
CA GLU A 36 -7.80 19.67 -3.76
C GLU A 36 -7.99 19.02 -2.37
N GLU A 37 -8.92 19.53 -1.57
CA GLU A 37 -9.22 18.98 -0.25
C GLU A 37 -9.86 17.60 -0.37
N TYR A 38 -10.80 17.44 -1.31
CA TYR A 38 -11.41 16.15 -1.61
C TYR A 38 -10.38 15.09 -2.04
N GLN A 39 -9.44 15.43 -2.93
CA GLN A 39 -8.38 14.52 -3.34
C GLN A 39 -7.45 14.15 -2.19
N LYS A 40 -7.17 15.10 -1.30
CA LYS A 40 -6.37 14.87 -0.10
C LYS A 40 -7.08 13.92 0.87
N GLU A 41 -8.37 14.11 1.11
CA GLU A 41 -9.18 13.21 1.94
C GLU A 41 -9.23 11.80 1.33
N GLN A 42 -9.48 11.67 0.03
CA GLN A 42 -9.50 10.39 -0.67
C GLN A 42 -8.14 9.68 -0.62
N ALA A 43 -7.04 10.43 -0.75
CA ALA A 43 -5.69 9.88 -0.63
C ALA A 43 -5.40 9.40 0.80
N GLN A 44 -5.86 10.15 1.81
CA GLN A 44 -5.71 9.79 3.22
C GLN A 44 -6.54 8.55 3.55
N GLU A 45 -7.81 8.50 3.17
CA GLU A 45 -8.68 7.34 3.38
C GLU A 45 -8.10 6.07 2.71
N LYS A 46 -7.56 6.23 1.50
CA LYS A 46 -6.89 5.13 0.80
C LYS A 46 -5.64 4.66 1.57
N ALA A 47 -4.82 5.59 2.04
CA ALA A 47 -3.61 5.25 2.80
C ALA A 47 -3.94 4.55 4.12
N GLU A 48 -4.96 5.01 4.85
CA GLU A 48 -5.44 4.39 6.08
C GLU A 48 -5.97 2.97 5.82
N ARG A 49 -6.75 2.79 4.75
CA ARG A 49 -7.25 1.47 4.36
C ARG A 49 -6.11 0.51 4.01
N ILE A 50 -5.12 0.98 3.26
CA ILE A 50 -3.94 0.17 2.91
C ILE A 50 -3.15 -0.19 4.16
N ALA A 51 -2.93 0.76 5.08
CA ALA A 51 -2.20 0.52 6.33
C ALA A 51 -2.86 -0.56 7.21
N MET A 52 -4.17 -0.73 7.11
CA MET A 52 -4.94 -1.74 7.86
C MET A 52 -4.97 -3.12 7.18
N LEU A 53 -4.50 -3.25 5.95
CA LEU A 53 -4.35 -4.55 5.30
C LEU A 53 -3.37 -5.42 6.09
N LYS A 54 -3.68 -6.70 6.18
CA LYS A 54 -2.83 -7.64 6.90
C LYS A 54 -2.65 -8.95 6.13
N LEU A 55 -1.47 -9.51 6.30
CA LEU A 55 -1.15 -10.88 5.88
C LEU A 55 -0.61 -11.66 7.07
N THR A 56 -0.81 -12.98 7.05
CA THR A 56 -0.17 -13.82 8.05
C THR A 56 1.36 -13.78 7.87
N ARG A 57 2.07 -13.99 8.96
CA ARG A 57 3.53 -14.11 8.91
C ARG A 57 4.00 -15.16 7.89
N GLY A 58 3.25 -16.27 7.80
CA GLY A 58 3.54 -17.32 6.83
C GLY A 58 3.40 -16.88 5.38
N ASP A 59 2.37 -16.09 5.07
CA ASP A 59 2.15 -15.58 3.72
C ASP A 59 3.23 -14.57 3.32
N VAL A 60 3.62 -13.67 4.23
CA VAL A 60 4.69 -12.71 3.97
C VAL A 60 6.02 -13.42 3.69
N PHE A 61 6.43 -14.37 4.53
CA PHE A 61 7.69 -15.09 4.31
C PHE A 61 7.67 -15.97 3.07
N ARG A 62 6.52 -16.61 2.77
CA ARG A 62 6.36 -17.37 1.53
C ARG A 62 6.45 -16.46 0.31
N GLY A 63 5.78 -15.30 0.35
CA GLY A 63 5.83 -14.31 -0.74
C GLY A 63 7.25 -13.84 -1.01
N LEU A 64 8.01 -13.47 0.01
CA LEU A 64 9.40 -13.02 -0.13
C LEU A 64 10.33 -14.16 -0.61
N LEU A 65 10.13 -15.38 -0.14
CA LEU A 65 10.90 -16.53 -0.61
C LEU A 65 10.66 -16.80 -2.09
N LEU A 66 9.38 -16.79 -2.53
CA LEU A 66 9.03 -17.09 -3.93
C LEU A 66 9.42 -15.94 -4.87
N ALA A 67 9.28 -14.69 -4.43
CA ALA A 67 9.58 -13.54 -5.27
C ALA A 67 11.08 -13.19 -5.36
N LYS A 68 11.82 -13.36 -4.27
CA LYS A 68 13.21 -12.88 -4.15
C LYS A 68 14.20 -13.96 -3.70
N GLY A 69 13.75 -15.19 -3.46
CA GLY A 69 14.59 -16.26 -2.96
C GLY A 69 15.11 -16.04 -1.53
N ILE A 70 14.54 -15.13 -0.79
CA ILE A 70 15.03 -14.71 0.53
C ILE A 70 14.39 -15.56 1.61
N THR A 71 15.22 -16.24 2.39
CA THR A 71 14.79 -17.08 3.50
C THR A 71 14.49 -16.23 4.76
N ARG A 72 13.70 -16.79 5.67
CA ARG A 72 13.43 -16.17 6.97
C ARG A 72 14.73 -15.88 7.74
N GLU A 73 15.70 -16.77 7.67
CA GLU A 73 17.01 -16.62 8.33
C GLU A 73 17.80 -15.43 7.78
N GLN A 74 17.80 -15.26 6.45
CA GLN A 74 18.44 -14.12 5.80
C GLN A 74 17.78 -12.79 6.19
N LEU A 75 16.44 -12.75 6.28
CA LEU A 75 15.71 -11.57 6.77
C LEU A 75 16.09 -11.24 8.22
N ARG A 76 16.16 -12.26 9.08
CA ARG A 76 16.58 -12.08 10.47
C ARG A 76 17.97 -11.46 10.55
N LEU A 77 18.94 -12.00 9.81
CA LEU A 77 20.30 -11.47 9.75
C LEU A 77 20.35 -10.01 9.28
N GLN A 78 19.49 -9.62 8.33
CA GLN A 78 19.39 -8.22 7.89
C GLN A 78 18.87 -7.31 9.03
N LEU A 79 17.88 -7.75 9.78
CA LEU A 79 17.38 -6.99 10.94
C LEU A 79 18.43 -6.87 12.04
N GLU A 80 19.15 -7.95 12.32
CA GLU A 80 20.26 -7.95 13.30
C GLU A 80 21.42 -7.03 12.88
N ALA A 81 21.61 -6.84 11.56
CA ALA A 81 22.63 -5.95 11.00
C ALA A 81 22.20 -4.47 10.96
N MET A 82 20.98 -4.11 11.37
CA MET A 82 20.53 -2.72 11.42
C MET A 82 21.46 -1.88 12.32
N PRO A 83 21.66 -0.59 11.97
CA PRO A 83 22.50 0.30 12.75
C PRO A 83 22.10 0.37 14.23
N THR A 84 23.09 0.49 15.11
CA THR A 84 22.91 0.66 16.57
C THR A 84 23.74 1.84 17.10
N THR A 85 23.87 2.86 16.26
CA THR A 85 24.72 4.03 16.55
C THR A 85 24.15 4.91 17.64
N THR A 86 22.82 5.00 17.68
CA THR A 86 22.09 5.78 18.68
C THR A 86 21.19 4.87 19.52
N GLN A 87 20.74 5.37 20.67
CA GLN A 87 19.76 4.66 21.50
C GLN A 87 18.44 4.42 20.74
N GLU A 88 18.04 5.35 19.87
CA GLU A 88 16.87 5.23 19.03
C GLU A 88 17.02 4.09 18.02
N ASP A 89 18.19 3.97 17.38
CA ASP A 89 18.49 2.88 16.46
C ASP A 89 18.42 1.51 17.16
N VAL A 90 18.96 1.42 18.37
CA VAL A 90 18.88 0.20 19.17
C VAL A 90 17.42 -0.19 19.45
N VAL A 91 16.61 0.77 19.91
CA VAL A 91 15.18 0.51 20.19
C VAL A 91 14.45 0.10 18.92
N LYS A 92 14.69 0.78 17.80
CA LYS A 92 14.08 0.47 16.51
C LYS A 92 14.42 -0.94 16.05
N ARG A 93 15.68 -1.34 16.14
CA ARG A 93 16.11 -2.70 15.80
C ARG A 93 15.46 -3.76 16.69
N GLU A 94 15.47 -3.56 18.02
CA GLU A 94 14.87 -4.51 18.95
C GLU A 94 13.36 -4.66 18.76
N LEU A 95 12.64 -3.57 18.50
CA LEU A 95 11.20 -3.63 18.16
C LEU A 95 10.97 -4.39 16.86
N ALA A 96 11.81 -4.17 15.85
CA ALA A 96 11.71 -4.91 14.59
C ALA A 96 11.95 -6.42 14.76
N LEU A 97 12.90 -6.81 15.61
CA LEU A 97 13.16 -8.22 15.92
C LEU A 97 12.03 -8.85 16.75
N ILE A 98 11.45 -8.12 17.70
CA ILE A 98 10.27 -8.58 18.45
C ILE A 98 9.10 -8.81 17.49
N ASP A 99 8.78 -7.84 16.62
CA ASP A 99 7.71 -7.98 15.62
C ASP A 99 7.98 -9.16 14.68
N PHE A 100 9.21 -9.32 14.24
CA PHE A 100 9.62 -10.42 13.36
C PHE A 100 9.42 -11.80 14.03
N ASP A 101 9.75 -11.94 15.30
CA ASP A 101 9.71 -13.22 16.02
C ASP A 101 8.31 -13.55 16.58
N GLU A 102 7.59 -12.55 17.09
CA GLU A 102 6.37 -12.76 17.87
C GLU A 102 5.07 -12.47 17.11
N ALA A 103 5.09 -11.62 16.07
CA ALA A 103 3.88 -11.28 15.33
C ALA A 103 3.30 -12.51 14.61
N LEU A 104 2.00 -12.72 14.73
CA LEU A 104 1.25 -13.72 13.97
C LEU A 104 0.86 -13.18 12.59
N ASP A 105 0.47 -11.92 12.56
CA ASP A 105 0.07 -11.18 11.36
C ASP A 105 0.93 -9.91 11.24
N PHE A 106 1.23 -9.54 10.00
CA PHE A 106 1.85 -8.25 9.70
C PHE A 106 0.81 -7.32 9.08
N TYR A 107 0.72 -6.11 9.60
CA TYR A 107 -0.07 -5.04 8.99
C TYR A 107 0.80 -4.27 8.00
N ARG A 108 0.21 -3.86 6.86
CA ARG A 108 0.94 -3.09 5.85
C ARG A 108 1.53 -1.79 6.40
N GLY A 109 0.83 -1.15 7.34
CA GLY A 109 1.29 0.06 8.02
C GLY A 109 2.38 -0.16 9.07
N ASN A 110 2.83 -1.40 9.32
CA ASN A 110 3.95 -1.64 10.22
C ASN A 110 5.27 -1.19 9.58
N THR A 111 6.02 -0.35 10.28
CA THR A 111 7.31 0.19 9.81
C THR A 111 8.35 -0.89 9.49
N LEU A 112 8.24 -2.08 10.09
CA LEU A 112 9.07 -3.23 9.74
C LEU A 112 8.90 -3.62 8.26
N ILE A 113 7.67 -3.58 7.75
CA ILE A 113 7.38 -3.95 6.35
C ILE A 113 8.08 -2.99 5.38
N ASP A 114 8.01 -1.68 5.64
CA ASP A 114 8.71 -0.70 4.80
C ASP A 114 10.23 -0.82 4.93
N THR A 115 10.74 -1.07 6.14
CA THR A 115 12.18 -1.23 6.39
C THR A 115 12.73 -2.44 5.63
N VAL A 116 12.07 -3.60 5.73
CA VAL A 116 12.44 -4.82 5.01
C VAL A 116 12.28 -4.64 3.51
N GLY A 117 11.15 -4.07 3.07
CA GLY A 117 10.87 -3.82 1.67
C GLY A 117 11.95 -2.96 1.00
N LEU A 118 12.30 -1.85 1.62
CA LEU A 118 13.36 -0.96 1.12
C LEU A 118 14.72 -1.67 1.05
N ALA A 119 15.08 -2.44 2.07
CA ALA A 119 16.33 -3.22 2.09
C ALA A 119 16.39 -4.27 0.97
N LEU A 120 15.23 -4.76 0.52
CA LEU A 120 15.08 -5.72 -0.58
C LEU A 120 14.88 -5.06 -1.95
N GLY A 121 14.93 -3.72 -2.03
CA GLY A 121 14.69 -2.97 -3.26
C GLY A 121 13.24 -3.00 -3.76
N LEU A 122 12.28 -3.26 -2.86
CA LEU A 122 10.86 -3.24 -3.18
C LEU A 122 10.31 -1.82 -3.08
N THR A 123 9.37 -1.48 -3.96
CA THR A 123 8.65 -0.20 -3.90
C THR A 123 7.44 -0.28 -2.97
N THR A 124 6.96 0.89 -2.53
CA THR A 124 5.74 0.99 -1.74
C THR A 124 4.54 0.39 -2.47
N GLU A 125 4.43 0.64 -3.79
CA GLU A 125 3.35 0.14 -4.63
C GLU A 125 3.36 -1.39 -4.75
N GLN A 126 4.55 -1.99 -4.83
CA GLN A 126 4.69 -3.45 -4.85
C GLN A 126 4.23 -4.07 -3.53
N LEU A 127 4.63 -3.48 -2.40
CA LEU A 127 4.22 -3.91 -1.07
C LEU A 127 2.72 -3.74 -0.87
N ASP A 128 2.15 -2.60 -1.26
CA ASP A 128 0.71 -2.32 -1.17
C ASP A 128 -0.08 -3.37 -1.95
N LYS A 129 0.33 -3.63 -3.19
CA LYS A 129 -0.32 -4.61 -4.05
C LYS A 129 -0.20 -6.03 -3.51
N PHE A 130 0.95 -6.39 -2.96
CA PHE A 130 1.14 -7.69 -2.32
C PHE A 130 0.19 -7.87 -1.12
N PHE A 131 0.05 -6.86 -0.28
CA PHE A 131 -0.86 -6.90 0.86
C PHE A 131 -2.35 -6.90 0.44
N GLU A 132 -2.70 -6.25 -0.68
CA GLU A 132 -4.06 -6.28 -1.22
C GLU A 132 -4.46 -7.63 -1.81
N THR A 133 -3.53 -8.31 -2.49
CA THR A 133 -3.85 -9.49 -3.31
C THR A 133 -3.34 -10.80 -2.74
N ASN A 134 -2.39 -10.76 -1.81
CA ASN A 134 -1.62 -11.92 -1.34
C ASN A 134 -0.92 -12.68 -2.49
N ASP A 135 -0.54 -11.96 -3.55
CA ASP A 135 0.13 -12.51 -4.72
C ASP A 135 1.60 -12.07 -4.76
N TYR A 136 2.51 -13.01 -4.61
CA TYR A 136 3.95 -12.75 -4.60
C TYR A 136 4.47 -12.18 -5.92
N HIS A 137 3.76 -12.35 -7.05
CA HIS A 137 4.14 -11.75 -8.33
C HIS A 137 4.17 -10.22 -8.26
N ALA A 138 3.40 -9.62 -7.35
CA ALA A 138 3.46 -8.19 -7.10
C ALA A 138 4.85 -7.71 -6.61
N LEU A 139 5.65 -8.59 -6.02
CA LEU A 139 6.99 -8.31 -5.51
C LEU A 139 8.10 -8.51 -6.56
N ILE A 140 7.77 -9.05 -7.73
CA ILE A 140 8.72 -9.28 -8.83
C ILE A 140 8.76 -8.03 -9.71
N ASN A 141 9.96 -7.55 -10.06
CA ASN A 141 10.09 -6.46 -11.02
C ASN A 141 9.70 -6.92 -12.43
N ALA A 142 9.03 -6.08 -13.20
CA ALA A 142 8.63 -6.39 -14.58
C ALA A 142 9.83 -6.76 -15.50
N GLU A 143 11.04 -6.35 -15.14
CA GLU A 143 12.27 -6.68 -15.85
C GLU A 143 12.80 -8.09 -15.52
N GLU A 144 12.46 -8.65 -14.36
CA GLU A 144 12.87 -9.98 -13.91
C GLU A 144 12.05 -11.10 -14.59
N VAL A 145 10.82 -10.81 -15.00
CA VAL A 145 9.91 -11.80 -15.64
C VAL A 145 10.36 -12.23 -17.03
N ASN A 146 11.17 -11.42 -17.72
CA ASN A 146 11.58 -11.70 -19.10
C ASN A 146 12.79 -12.65 -19.24
N ASN A 147 13.38 -13.10 -18.14
CA ASN A 147 14.57 -13.95 -18.17
C ASN A 147 14.32 -15.44 -17.92
N GLU A 148 13.13 -15.86 -17.54
CA GLU A 148 12.85 -17.27 -17.25
C GLU A 148 12.24 -18.08 -18.41
N ASP A 149 11.85 -17.43 -19.53
CA ASP A 149 11.13 -18.11 -20.64
C ASP A 149 11.97 -18.34 -21.90
N THR A 150 13.33 -18.35 -21.79
CA THR A 150 14.20 -18.59 -22.97
C THR A 150 15.25 -19.68 -22.81
N THR A 151 15.08 -20.63 -21.89
CA THR A 151 16.00 -21.78 -21.80
C THR A 151 15.29 -23.13 -21.73
N ASP A 152 14.45 -23.43 -22.70
CA ASP A 152 14.17 -24.83 -23.06
C ASP A 152 13.45 -24.88 -24.40
N ILE A 153 14.15 -24.91 -25.48
CA ILE A 153 13.88 -25.69 -26.71
C ILE A 153 15.03 -25.45 -27.69
N GLN A 154 16.18 -26.09 -27.48
CA GLN A 154 17.08 -26.46 -28.56
C GLN A 154 18.02 -27.58 -28.06
N ASN A 155 17.51 -28.77 -28.05
CA ASN A 155 18.33 -29.95 -28.38
C ASN A 155 17.40 -31.12 -28.61
N GLU A 156 17.36 -31.50 -29.83
CA GLU A 156 17.33 -32.85 -30.36
C GLU A 156 16.56 -32.92 -31.68
N VAL A 157 17.28 -32.63 -32.76
CA VAL A 157 17.15 -33.42 -33.99
C VAL A 157 18.50 -33.41 -34.67
N GLY A 158 19.11 -34.58 -34.77
CA GLY A 158 20.34 -34.80 -35.52
C GLY A 158 21.00 -36.15 -35.26
N GLU A 159 20.43 -37.16 -35.93
CA GLU A 159 21.10 -38.46 -36.30
C GLU A 159 21.90 -39.19 -35.26
#